data_2b9ec000b9bf2086efa90176907ccf55
#
_entry.id   2b9ec000b9bf2086efa90176907ccf55
#
_cell.length_a   1.000
_cell.length_b   1.000
_cell.length_c   1.000
_cell.angle_alpha   90.00
_cell.angle_beta   90.00
_cell.angle_gamma   90.00
#
_symmetry.space_group_name_H-M   'P 1'
#
loop_
_entity.id
_entity.type
_entity.pdbx_description
1 polymer ?
#
loop_
_entity_poly.entity_id
_entity_poly.type
_entity_poly.pdbx_seq_one_letter_code
_entity_poly.pdbx_strand_id
1 'polypeptide(L)'
;LAIGMAQNGFVPMPEIQFLAYLHNAEDQLRGEAATLSFFSKGVFTNPMVLRIAGLGYQKGFGGHFHNDNSVAVIRDIPGVILACPSNGADAARMLRECVRLAREEQRVVVFLEPIALYPMRDLHGDKDGGWMTRYPDPSEVIGLGEVGQHGDGTDLAIVTYGNGCYLSRQAEKRLAEDGVKARIIDVRWLSPLPDDALVAAVAGCKRILI
;
A
#
# COMPACT_ATOMS: atom_id res chain seq x y z
N LEU A 1 -9.48 -11.03 -18.93
CA LEU A 1 -10.87 -11.08 -18.45
C LEU A 1 -11.28 -9.77 -17.74
N ALA A 2 -10.55 -9.28 -16.74
CA ALA A 2 -10.91 -8.09 -15.98
C ALA A 2 -11.05 -6.84 -16.87
N ILE A 3 -10.14 -6.61 -17.81
CA ILE A 3 -10.23 -5.52 -18.78
C ILE A 3 -11.56 -5.60 -19.55
N GLY A 4 -11.89 -6.77 -20.08
CA GLY A 4 -13.16 -6.96 -20.78
C GLY A 4 -14.39 -6.73 -19.90
N MET A 5 -14.34 -7.09 -18.62
CA MET A 5 -15.41 -6.78 -17.67
C MET A 5 -15.53 -5.28 -17.42
N ALA A 6 -14.39 -4.58 -17.23
CA ALA A 6 -14.38 -3.13 -17.05
C ALA A 6 -14.99 -2.40 -18.24
N GLN A 7 -14.69 -2.81 -19.47
CA GLN A 7 -15.28 -2.26 -20.69
C GLN A 7 -16.79 -2.50 -20.79
N ASN A 8 -17.33 -3.47 -20.07
CA ASN A 8 -18.76 -3.76 -19.99
C ASN A 8 -19.44 -3.15 -18.76
N GLY A 9 -18.83 -2.17 -18.11
CA GLY A 9 -19.43 -1.39 -17.03
C GLY A 9 -19.32 -2.02 -15.63
N PHE A 10 -18.54 -3.08 -15.48
CA PHE A 10 -18.24 -3.64 -14.15
C PHE A 10 -17.00 -2.93 -13.53
N VAL A 11 -16.86 -3.07 -12.23
CA VAL A 11 -15.64 -2.75 -11.49
C VAL A 11 -15.04 -4.06 -10.99
N PRO A 12 -14.23 -4.74 -11.80
CA PRO A 12 -13.64 -6.01 -11.40
C PRO A 12 -12.58 -5.81 -10.32
N MET A 13 -12.48 -6.81 -9.44
CA MET A 13 -11.43 -6.89 -8.42
C MET A 13 -10.62 -8.17 -8.62
N PRO A 14 -9.82 -8.26 -9.70
CA PRO A 14 -9.00 -9.44 -9.93
C PRO A 14 -7.91 -9.56 -8.88
N GLU A 15 -7.42 -10.78 -8.68
CA GLU A 15 -6.34 -11.08 -7.76
C GLU A 15 -5.19 -11.74 -8.50
N ILE A 16 -3.96 -11.27 -8.24
CA ILE A 16 -2.72 -11.96 -8.58
C ILE A 16 -2.18 -12.53 -7.27
N GLN A 17 -2.05 -13.84 -7.20
CA GLN A 17 -1.76 -14.57 -5.98
C GLN A 17 -0.47 -14.12 -5.28
N PHE A 18 0.58 -13.81 -6.05
CA PHE A 18 1.86 -13.28 -5.56
C PHE A 18 2.41 -12.24 -6.52
N LEU A 19 3.13 -11.26 -6.01
CA LEU A 19 3.74 -10.20 -6.80
C LEU A 19 4.66 -10.76 -7.91
N ALA A 20 5.34 -11.87 -7.66
CA ALA A 20 6.14 -12.57 -8.65
C ALA A 20 5.38 -12.94 -9.94
N TYR A 21 4.08 -13.18 -9.83
CA TYR A 21 3.24 -13.54 -10.99
C TYR A 21 2.71 -12.32 -11.76
N LEU A 22 2.90 -11.12 -11.23
CA LEU A 22 2.56 -9.88 -11.93
C LEU A 22 3.31 -9.77 -13.25
N HIS A 23 4.57 -10.21 -13.31
CA HIS A 23 5.39 -10.14 -14.51
C HIS A 23 4.75 -10.80 -15.74
N ASN A 24 3.89 -11.80 -15.53
CA ASN A 24 3.11 -12.40 -16.60
C ASN A 24 1.91 -11.55 -17.07
N ALA A 25 1.46 -10.61 -16.26
CA ALA A 25 0.31 -9.74 -16.53
C ALA A 25 0.71 -8.26 -16.70
N GLU A 26 1.99 -7.94 -16.56
CA GLU A 26 2.52 -6.58 -16.61
C GLU A 26 2.20 -5.89 -17.93
N ASP A 27 2.36 -6.60 -19.05
CA ASP A 27 2.09 -6.07 -20.38
C ASP A 27 0.63 -5.63 -20.51
N GLN A 28 -0.33 -6.44 -20.04
CA GLN A 28 -1.76 -6.10 -20.06
C GLN A 28 -2.08 -4.96 -19.09
N LEU A 29 -1.41 -4.91 -17.94
CA LEU A 29 -1.60 -3.81 -17.00
C LEU A 29 -1.08 -2.49 -17.58
N ARG A 30 0.14 -2.49 -18.08
CA ARG A 30 0.81 -1.31 -18.64
C ARG A 30 0.25 -0.93 -20.00
N GLY A 31 0.22 -1.90 -20.93
CA GLY A 31 -0.12 -1.67 -22.34
C GLY A 31 -1.59 -1.42 -22.59
N GLU A 32 -2.48 -2.01 -21.77
CA GLU A 32 -3.92 -1.96 -21.99
C GLU A 32 -4.65 -1.24 -20.85
N ALA A 33 -4.59 -1.78 -19.64
CA ALA A 33 -5.41 -1.26 -18.54
C ALA A 33 -5.09 0.21 -18.22
N ALA A 34 -3.82 0.53 -18.06
CA ALA A 34 -3.37 1.86 -17.63
C ALA A 34 -3.44 2.91 -18.73
N THR A 35 -3.18 2.53 -20.00
CA THR A 35 -2.97 3.50 -21.08
C THR A 35 -4.19 3.74 -21.95
N LEU A 36 -5.17 2.85 -21.94
CA LEU A 36 -6.34 2.94 -22.83
C LEU A 36 -7.10 4.28 -22.69
N SER A 37 -7.27 4.75 -21.48
CA SER A 37 -7.95 6.05 -21.23
C SER A 37 -7.20 7.21 -21.88
N PHE A 38 -5.86 7.21 -21.78
CA PHE A 38 -5.03 8.26 -22.37
C PHE A 38 -5.14 8.24 -23.90
N PHE A 39 -4.91 7.10 -24.54
CA PHE A 39 -4.91 6.99 -26.01
C PHE A 39 -6.30 7.16 -26.62
N SER A 40 -7.35 6.77 -25.91
CA SER A 40 -8.74 6.99 -26.34
C SER A 40 -9.28 8.39 -26.01
N LYS A 41 -8.48 9.26 -25.38
CA LYS A 41 -8.92 10.58 -24.89
C LYS A 41 -10.11 10.49 -23.93
N GLY A 42 -10.09 9.49 -23.06
CA GLY A 42 -11.13 9.25 -22.06
C GLY A 42 -12.40 8.56 -22.58
N VAL A 43 -12.43 8.17 -23.86
CA VAL A 43 -13.59 7.45 -24.42
C VAL A 43 -13.75 6.06 -23.80
N PHE A 44 -12.62 5.38 -23.57
CA PHE A 44 -12.56 4.08 -22.91
C PHE A 44 -11.78 4.17 -21.62
N THR A 45 -12.29 3.54 -20.58
CA THR A 45 -11.65 3.46 -19.27
C THR A 45 -11.60 2.01 -18.79
N ASN A 46 -10.70 1.71 -17.88
CA ASN A 46 -10.56 0.36 -17.31
C ASN A 46 -10.65 0.42 -15.77
N PRO A 47 -11.83 0.78 -15.20
CA PRO A 47 -11.99 0.82 -13.75
C PRO A 47 -11.74 -0.56 -13.14
N MET A 48 -10.75 -0.67 -12.26
CA MET A 48 -10.49 -1.94 -11.54
C MET A 48 -9.68 -1.72 -10.28
N VAL A 49 -9.78 -2.67 -9.35
CA VAL A 49 -8.89 -2.80 -8.20
C VAL A 49 -8.18 -4.14 -8.30
N LEU A 50 -6.94 -4.12 -8.77
CA LEU A 50 -6.10 -5.31 -8.87
C LEU A 50 -5.45 -5.57 -7.51
N ARG A 51 -5.81 -6.68 -6.86
CA ARG A 51 -5.23 -7.09 -5.58
C ARG A 51 -4.02 -7.99 -5.82
N ILE A 52 -2.93 -7.71 -5.12
CA ILE A 52 -1.68 -8.46 -5.26
C ILE A 52 -1.09 -8.70 -3.86
N ALA A 53 -0.87 -9.96 -3.49
CA ALA A 53 -0.09 -10.29 -2.31
C ALA A 53 1.41 -10.17 -2.62
N GLY A 54 2.12 -9.39 -1.82
CA GLY A 54 3.56 -9.17 -2.01
C GLY A 54 4.26 -8.91 -0.68
N LEU A 55 5.50 -8.44 -0.73
CA LEU A 55 6.30 -8.13 0.46
C LEU A 55 6.41 -9.33 1.41
N GLY A 56 6.64 -10.51 0.84
CA GLY A 56 6.78 -11.77 1.58
C GLY A 56 8.19 -11.91 2.15
N TYR A 57 8.37 -11.68 3.44
CA TYR A 57 9.61 -11.90 4.19
C TYR A 57 9.44 -13.03 5.21
N GLN A 58 8.76 -14.09 4.82
CA GLN A 58 8.41 -15.17 5.71
C GLN A 58 9.43 -16.32 5.62
N LYS A 59 9.92 -16.77 6.77
CA LYS A 59 10.84 -17.92 6.85
C LYS A 59 10.17 -19.17 6.25
N GLY A 60 10.85 -19.81 5.31
CA GLY A 60 10.39 -21.04 4.68
C GLY A 60 9.25 -20.87 3.66
N PHE A 61 8.89 -19.64 3.31
CA PHE A 61 7.81 -19.36 2.38
C PHE A 61 8.34 -19.24 0.94
N GLY A 62 7.93 -20.14 0.05
CA GLY A 62 8.00 -20.02 -1.40
C GLY A 62 9.37 -19.82 -2.06
N GLY A 63 10.46 -19.84 -1.30
CA GLY A 63 11.81 -19.59 -1.82
C GLY A 63 11.96 -18.19 -2.41
N HIS A 64 12.91 -18.02 -3.32
CA HIS A 64 13.22 -16.73 -3.96
C HIS A 64 12.08 -16.21 -4.84
N PHE A 65 11.33 -17.11 -5.47
CA PHE A 65 10.34 -16.75 -6.47
C PHE A 65 9.12 -16.04 -5.85
N HIS A 66 8.56 -16.58 -4.76
CA HIS A 66 7.38 -15.98 -4.11
C HIS A 66 7.72 -14.76 -3.23
N ASN A 67 9.00 -14.50 -2.99
CA ASN A 67 9.47 -13.36 -2.22
C ASN A 67 9.94 -12.19 -3.11
N ASP A 68 9.43 -12.09 -4.32
CA ASP A 68 9.66 -10.96 -5.20
C ASP A 68 9.02 -9.68 -4.62
N ASN A 69 9.78 -8.60 -4.62
CA ASN A 69 9.38 -7.28 -4.15
C ASN A 69 9.56 -6.20 -5.23
N SER A 70 9.35 -6.55 -6.47
CA SER A 70 9.49 -5.67 -7.64
C SER A 70 8.42 -4.57 -7.71
N VAL A 71 8.22 -3.83 -6.62
CA VAL A 71 7.20 -2.77 -6.49
C VAL A 71 7.42 -1.65 -7.51
N ALA A 72 8.68 -1.38 -7.87
CA ALA A 72 9.04 -0.35 -8.84
C ALA A 72 8.39 -0.59 -10.21
N VAL A 73 8.20 -1.83 -10.62
CA VAL A 73 7.53 -2.17 -11.88
C VAL A 73 6.11 -1.56 -11.93
N ILE A 74 5.37 -1.63 -10.83
CA ILE A 74 4.01 -1.07 -10.76
C ILE A 74 4.05 0.45 -10.66
N ARG A 75 4.94 0.97 -9.81
CA ARG A 75 5.07 2.40 -9.55
C ARG A 75 5.38 3.18 -10.85
N ASP A 76 6.17 2.59 -11.72
CA ASP A 76 6.63 3.24 -12.96
C ASP A 76 5.61 3.13 -14.11
N ILE A 77 4.44 2.50 -13.89
CA ILE A 77 3.36 2.48 -14.88
C ILE A 77 2.50 3.76 -14.75
N PRO A 78 2.51 4.67 -15.76
CA PRO A 78 1.71 5.89 -15.70
C PRO A 78 0.20 5.59 -15.58
N GLY A 79 -0.50 6.35 -14.74
CA GLY A 79 -1.95 6.24 -14.60
C GLY A 79 -2.42 5.20 -13.58
N VAL A 80 -1.54 4.34 -13.10
CA VAL A 80 -1.84 3.38 -12.03
C VAL A 80 -1.72 4.03 -10.66
N ILE A 81 -2.73 3.83 -9.83
CA ILE A 81 -2.65 4.15 -8.40
C ILE A 81 -2.14 2.91 -7.67
N LEU A 82 -1.13 3.08 -6.82
CA LEU A 82 -0.56 1.99 -6.02
C LEU A 82 -0.76 2.27 -4.53
N ALA A 83 -1.62 1.46 -3.91
CA ALA A 83 -1.93 1.48 -2.48
C ALA A 83 -1.25 0.31 -1.76
N CYS A 84 -0.70 0.54 -0.59
CA CYS A 84 -0.07 -0.49 0.24
C CYS A 84 -0.38 -0.23 1.73
N PRO A 85 -1.43 -0.85 2.29
CA PRO A 85 -1.74 -0.71 3.71
C PRO A 85 -0.72 -1.46 4.57
N SER A 86 -0.51 -0.98 5.80
CA SER A 86 0.41 -1.63 6.74
C SER A 86 -0.31 -2.41 7.85
N ASN A 87 -1.60 -2.21 8.05
CA ASN A 87 -2.39 -2.91 9.07
C ASN A 87 -3.83 -3.17 8.60
N GLY A 88 -4.57 -4.01 9.34
CA GLY A 88 -5.90 -4.46 8.93
C GLY A 88 -6.96 -3.35 8.88
N ALA A 89 -6.93 -2.38 9.79
CA ALA A 89 -7.88 -1.26 9.76
C ALA A 89 -7.63 -0.35 8.56
N ASP A 90 -6.38 -0.01 8.28
CA ASP A 90 -6.01 0.77 7.12
C ASP A 90 -6.31 0.03 5.81
N ALA A 91 -6.09 -1.29 5.79
CA ALA A 91 -6.46 -2.11 4.62
C ALA A 91 -7.96 -1.98 4.28
N ALA A 92 -8.83 -2.06 5.28
CA ALA A 92 -10.27 -1.92 5.05
C ALA A 92 -10.66 -0.50 4.61
N ARG A 93 -10.10 0.54 5.25
CA ARG A 93 -10.37 1.95 4.91
C ARG A 93 -9.85 2.32 3.52
N MET A 94 -8.63 1.92 3.19
CA MET A 94 -8.01 2.19 1.88
C MET A 94 -8.69 1.40 0.76
N LEU A 95 -9.10 0.14 1.01
CA LEU A 95 -9.78 -0.64 -0.02
C LEU A 95 -11.13 0.00 -0.41
N ARG A 96 -11.85 0.60 0.54
CA ARG A 96 -13.07 1.36 0.25
C ARG A 96 -12.79 2.54 -0.69
N GLU A 97 -11.73 3.28 -0.42
CA GLU A 97 -11.29 4.38 -1.29
C GLU A 97 -10.85 3.87 -2.66
N CYS A 98 -10.10 2.77 -2.73
CA CYS A 98 -9.70 2.16 -4.01
C CYS A 98 -10.92 1.80 -4.87
N VAL A 99 -11.98 1.25 -4.26
CA VAL A 99 -13.23 0.93 -4.95
C VAL A 99 -13.94 2.20 -5.41
N ARG A 100 -13.97 3.25 -4.59
CA ARG A 100 -14.53 4.55 -4.97
C ARG A 100 -13.77 5.15 -6.16
N LEU A 101 -12.45 5.20 -6.10
CA LEU A 101 -11.59 5.70 -7.18
C LEU A 101 -11.83 4.94 -8.50
N ALA A 102 -11.92 3.61 -8.43
CA ALA A 102 -12.21 2.81 -9.60
C ALA A 102 -13.62 3.10 -10.15
N ARG A 103 -14.63 3.13 -9.27
CA ARG A 103 -16.03 3.27 -9.67
C ARG A 103 -16.37 4.69 -10.15
N GLU A 104 -15.98 5.71 -9.40
CA GLU A 104 -16.41 7.09 -9.62
C GLU A 104 -15.44 7.88 -10.51
N GLU A 105 -14.14 7.62 -10.37
CA GLU A 105 -13.09 8.30 -11.13
C GLU A 105 -12.51 7.43 -12.26
N GLN A 106 -13.04 6.22 -12.45
CA GLN A 106 -12.65 5.30 -13.52
C GLN A 106 -11.15 4.96 -13.50
N ARG A 107 -10.56 4.82 -12.30
CA ARG A 107 -9.13 4.61 -12.12
C ARG A 107 -8.76 3.14 -12.11
N VAL A 108 -7.53 2.88 -12.54
CA VAL A 108 -6.86 1.59 -12.34
C VAL A 108 -6.08 1.66 -11.05
N VAL A 109 -6.44 0.83 -10.09
CA VAL A 109 -5.79 0.78 -8.78
C VAL A 109 -5.15 -0.58 -8.57
N VAL A 110 -3.91 -0.60 -8.12
CA VAL A 110 -3.24 -1.78 -7.57
C VAL A 110 -3.24 -1.68 -6.05
N PHE A 111 -3.79 -2.68 -5.40
CA PHE A 111 -3.81 -2.82 -3.95
C PHE A 111 -2.81 -3.89 -3.55
N LEU A 112 -1.63 -3.47 -3.12
CA LEU A 112 -0.53 -4.34 -2.72
C LEU A 112 -0.70 -4.76 -1.26
N GLU A 113 -0.88 -6.03 -1.03
CA GLU A 113 -1.12 -6.61 0.30
C GLU A 113 0.17 -7.19 0.89
N PRO A 114 0.71 -6.64 2.00
CA PRO A 114 1.89 -7.19 2.66
C PRO A 114 1.59 -8.56 3.28
N ILE A 115 1.85 -9.63 2.54
CA ILE A 115 1.51 -11.00 2.97
C ILE A 115 2.20 -11.41 4.28
N ALA A 116 3.41 -10.88 4.54
CA ALA A 116 4.12 -11.14 5.79
C ALA A 116 3.36 -10.63 7.03
N LEU A 117 2.47 -9.64 6.85
CA LEU A 117 1.69 -9.07 7.95
C LEU A 117 0.36 -9.80 8.20
N TYR A 118 -0.09 -10.69 7.33
CA TYR A 118 -1.36 -11.40 7.52
C TYR A 118 -1.48 -12.14 8.85
N PRO A 119 -0.46 -12.90 9.31
CA PRO A 119 -0.53 -13.61 10.58
C PRO A 119 -0.13 -12.75 11.78
N MET A 120 0.36 -11.51 11.57
CA MET A 120 0.90 -10.69 12.65
C MET A 120 -0.20 -10.20 13.58
N ARG A 121 0.00 -10.43 14.87
CA ARG A 121 -0.88 -10.04 15.96
C ARG A 121 -0.18 -9.19 16.99
N ASP A 122 1.08 -9.53 17.25
CA ASP A 122 1.88 -8.96 18.31
C ASP A 122 2.89 -7.95 17.74
N LEU A 123 3.24 -6.96 18.52
CA LEU A 123 4.16 -5.90 18.09
C LEU A 123 5.48 -5.96 18.86
N HIS A 124 5.44 -6.02 20.17
CA HIS A 124 6.63 -5.92 21.01
C HIS A 124 6.94 -7.18 21.82
N GLY A 125 5.98 -8.02 22.06
CA GLY A 125 6.15 -9.24 22.87
C GLY A 125 5.09 -10.29 22.57
N ASP A 126 5.37 -11.52 22.98
CA ASP A 126 4.46 -12.64 22.77
C ASP A 126 3.08 -12.36 23.40
N LYS A 127 2.04 -12.47 22.59
CA LYS A 127 0.62 -12.29 22.93
C LYS A 127 0.25 -10.88 23.41
N ASP A 128 1.00 -9.84 23.01
CA ASP A 128 0.67 -8.47 23.37
C ASP A 128 -0.48 -7.89 22.55
N GLY A 129 -0.82 -8.51 21.41
CA GLY A 129 -1.89 -8.06 20.53
C GLY A 129 -1.67 -6.66 19.94
N GLY A 130 -0.44 -6.13 20.06
CA GLY A 130 -0.13 -4.74 19.75
C GLY A 130 -0.22 -4.36 18.26
N TRP A 131 -0.31 -5.34 17.37
CA TRP A 131 -0.55 -5.12 15.95
C TRP A 131 -2.00 -5.35 15.51
N MET A 132 -2.83 -5.91 16.39
CA MET A 132 -4.24 -6.10 16.06
C MET A 132 -4.97 -4.76 16.03
N THR A 133 -5.88 -4.61 15.08
CA THR A 133 -6.71 -3.44 14.94
C THR A 133 -8.19 -3.81 15.01
N ARG A 134 -9.02 -2.89 15.52
CA ARG A 134 -10.47 -3.04 15.41
C ARG A 134 -10.88 -2.83 13.94
N TYR A 135 -11.82 -3.63 13.46
CA TYR A 135 -12.41 -3.39 12.15
C TYR A 135 -13.11 -2.02 12.13
N PRO A 136 -12.79 -1.14 11.16
CA PRO A 136 -13.31 0.22 11.14
C PRO A 136 -14.79 0.29 10.77
N ASP A 137 -15.46 1.35 11.19
CA ASP A 137 -16.83 1.64 10.76
C ASP A 137 -16.91 1.70 9.22
N PRO A 138 -18.03 1.25 8.61
CA PRO A 138 -18.19 1.32 7.15
C PRO A 138 -18.01 2.72 6.53
N SER A 139 -18.26 3.77 7.26
CA SER A 139 -18.08 5.16 6.83
C SER A 139 -16.63 5.65 6.85
N GLU A 140 -15.76 4.95 7.59
CA GLU A 140 -14.36 5.33 7.70
C GLU A 140 -13.59 4.96 6.42
N VAL A 141 -12.94 5.94 5.83
CA VAL A 141 -12.06 5.81 4.65
C VAL A 141 -10.72 6.50 4.91
N ILE A 142 -9.70 6.12 4.17
CA ILE A 142 -8.44 6.84 4.06
C ILE A 142 -8.34 7.30 2.60
N GLY A 143 -8.43 8.61 2.40
CA GLY A 143 -8.42 9.22 1.08
C GLY A 143 -7.08 9.08 0.37
N LEU A 144 -7.11 9.16 -0.96
CA LEU A 144 -5.90 9.16 -1.77
C LEU A 144 -4.96 10.30 -1.33
N GLY A 145 -3.72 9.96 -1.04
CA GLY A 145 -2.70 10.92 -0.60
C GLY A 145 -2.60 11.09 0.92
N GLU A 146 -3.47 10.47 1.72
CA GLU A 146 -3.36 10.52 3.16
C GLU A 146 -2.27 9.58 3.69
N VAL A 147 -1.28 10.13 4.39
CA VAL A 147 -0.25 9.36 5.08
C VAL A 147 -0.68 8.98 6.49
N GLY A 148 -0.12 7.89 7.01
CA GLY A 148 -0.26 7.50 8.42
C GLY A 148 0.86 8.09 9.28
N GLN A 149 0.55 8.40 10.53
CA GLN A 149 1.58 8.79 11.50
C GLN A 149 1.43 8.00 12.78
N HIS A 150 2.55 7.52 13.30
CA HIS A 150 2.68 6.88 14.61
C HIS A 150 3.76 7.60 15.42
N GLY A 151 3.44 7.91 16.67
CA GLY A 151 4.29 8.74 17.51
C GLY A 151 4.30 10.21 17.11
N ASP A 152 4.91 11.03 17.97
CA ASP A 152 5.01 12.48 17.83
C ASP A 152 6.46 12.99 18.01
N GLY A 153 7.42 12.07 18.02
CA GLY A 153 8.83 12.39 18.23
C GLY A 153 9.39 13.35 17.17
N THR A 154 10.39 14.10 17.54
CA THR A 154 11.04 15.09 16.67
C THR A 154 12.52 14.84 16.46
N ASP A 155 13.10 13.80 17.07
CA ASP A 155 14.51 13.49 16.89
C ASP A 155 14.77 12.76 15.56
N LEU A 156 13.83 11.88 15.16
CA LEU A 156 13.93 11.08 13.95
C LEU A 156 12.54 10.85 13.34
N ALA A 157 12.36 11.18 12.07
CA ALA A 157 11.24 10.66 11.28
C ALA A 157 11.71 9.42 10.52
N ILE A 158 10.91 8.34 10.52
CA ILE A 158 11.12 7.15 9.71
C ILE A 158 9.98 7.10 8.69
N VAL A 159 10.30 7.30 7.42
CA VAL A 159 9.33 7.24 6.33
C VAL A 159 9.37 5.85 5.71
N THR A 160 8.26 5.14 5.69
CA THR A 160 8.22 3.73 5.32
C THR A 160 6.83 3.30 4.85
N TYR A 161 6.66 2.03 4.47
CA TYR A 161 5.38 1.43 4.09
C TYR A 161 5.35 -0.08 4.36
N GLY A 162 4.17 -0.66 4.41
CA GLY A 162 3.97 -2.10 4.52
C GLY A 162 4.74 -2.73 5.70
N ASN A 163 5.56 -3.74 5.42
CA ASN A 163 6.39 -4.42 6.43
C ASN A 163 7.32 -3.46 7.18
N GLY A 164 7.81 -2.42 6.49
CA GLY A 164 8.67 -1.41 7.10
C GLY A 164 7.97 -0.65 8.22
N CYS A 165 6.66 -0.40 8.12
CA CYS A 165 5.90 0.23 9.19
C CYS A 165 5.88 -0.64 10.45
N TYR A 166 5.61 -1.95 10.32
CA TYR A 166 5.67 -2.90 11.43
C TYR A 166 7.05 -2.93 12.11
N LEU A 167 8.11 -3.05 11.30
CA LEU A 167 9.49 -3.09 11.81
C LEU A 167 9.90 -1.78 12.47
N SER A 168 9.51 -0.64 11.91
CA SER A 168 9.78 0.68 12.48
C SER A 168 9.08 0.89 13.81
N ARG A 169 7.84 0.39 13.96
CA ARG A 169 7.12 0.41 15.23
C ARG A 169 7.81 -0.44 16.31
N GLN A 170 8.40 -1.57 15.92
CA GLN A 170 9.23 -2.36 16.85
C GLN A 170 10.53 -1.62 17.23
N ALA A 171 11.17 -0.97 16.26
CA ALA A 171 12.38 -0.19 16.50
C ALA A 171 12.13 1.04 17.37
N GLU A 172 10.97 1.69 17.25
CA GLU A 172 10.58 2.86 18.04
C GLU A 172 10.76 2.64 19.54
N LYS A 173 10.37 1.46 20.05
CA LYS A 173 10.53 1.11 21.46
C LYS A 173 12.00 1.12 21.88
N ARG A 174 12.88 0.52 21.08
CA ARG A 174 14.33 0.47 21.36
C ARG A 174 14.97 1.85 21.27
N LEU A 175 14.57 2.64 20.26
CA LEU A 175 15.03 4.03 20.13
C LEU A 175 14.65 4.87 21.34
N ALA A 176 13.45 4.67 21.89
CA ALA A 176 13.01 5.38 23.10
C ALA A 176 13.83 4.99 24.33
N GLU A 177 14.29 3.75 24.47
CA GLU A 177 15.21 3.30 25.52
C GLU A 177 16.58 4.01 25.42
N ASP A 178 17.01 4.35 24.21
CA ASP A 178 18.22 5.14 23.93
C ASP A 178 17.97 6.67 23.96
N GLY A 179 16.78 7.10 24.37
CA GLY A 179 16.41 8.52 24.47
C GLY A 179 16.09 9.21 23.14
N VAL A 180 15.94 8.45 22.06
CA VAL A 180 15.58 8.96 20.73
C VAL A 180 14.06 8.89 20.55
N LYS A 181 13.41 10.03 20.39
CA LYS A 181 11.96 10.13 20.13
C LYS A 181 11.71 10.09 18.63
N ALA A 182 11.20 8.94 18.16
CA ALA A 182 10.91 8.73 16.75
C ALA A 182 9.45 9.10 16.42
N ARG A 183 9.22 9.39 15.13
CA ARG A 183 7.94 9.52 14.47
C ARG A 183 7.98 8.62 13.24
N ILE A 184 7.00 7.73 13.08
CA ILE A 184 6.93 6.82 11.94
C ILE A 184 5.85 7.31 11.01
N ILE A 185 6.21 7.51 9.74
CA ILE A 185 5.31 7.95 8.69
C ILE A 185 5.05 6.77 7.76
N ASP A 186 3.82 6.30 7.74
CA ASP A 186 3.35 5.26 6.82
C ASP A 186 2.85 5.92 5.54
N VAL A 187 3.55 5.68 4.43
CA VAL A 187 3.28 6.34 3.15
C VAL A 187 1.93 5.94 2.58
N ARG A 188 1.50 4.69 2.76
CA ARG A 188 0.22 4.11 2.28
C ARG A 188 0.00 4.16 0.76
N TRP A 189 0.22 5.32 0.13
CA TRP A 189 0.02 5.54 -1.31
C TRP A 189 1.38 5.70 -1.98
N LEU A 190 1.81 4.68 -2.73
CA LEU A 190 3.13 4.64 -3.34
C LEU A 190 3.17 5.26 -4.74
N SER A 191 2.00 5.39 -5.38
CA SER A 191 1.80 6.11 -6.63
C SER A 191 0.33 6.59 -6.72
N PRO A 192 0.08 7.89 -6.97
CA PRO A 192 1.05 8.98 -6.88
C PRO A 192 1.59 9.13 -5.45
N LEU A 193 2.86 9.52 -5.34
CA LEU A 193 3.45 9.78 -4.03
C LEU A 193 2.84 11.04 -3.42
N PRO A 194 2.43 11.03 -2.14
CA PRO A 194 1.80 12.20 -1.50
C PRO A 194 2.85 13.19 -0.97
N ASP A 195 3.60 13.84 -1.86
CA ASP A 195 4.76 14.66 -1.55
C ASP A 195 4.49 15.72 -0.49
N ASP A 196 3.42 16.52 -0.65
CA ASP A 196 3.08 17.59 0.29
C ASP A 196 2.74 17.04 1.69
N ALA A 197 2.00 15.93 1.74
CA ALA A 197 1.65 15.29 3.01
C ALA A 197 2.89 14.70 3.68
N LEU A 198 3.82 14.11 2.92
CA LEU A 198 5.08 13.59 3.44
C LEU A 198 5.97 14.71 3.98
N VAL A 199 6.13 15.80 3.23
CA VAL A 199 6.89 16.98 3.67
C VAL A 199 6.30 17.55 4.97
N ALA A 200 4.97 17.69 5.04
CA ALA A 200 4.29 18.15 6.25
C ALA A 200 4.49 17.18 7.42
N ALA A 201 4.41 15.87 7.18
CA ALA A 201 4.52 14.85 8.22
C ALA A 201 5.91 14.76 8.85
N VAL A 202 6.98 15.04 8.08
CA VAL A 202 8.37 15.03 8.60
C VAL A 202 8.82 16.39 9.15
N ALA A 203 8.00 17.43 9.00
CA ALA A 203 8.36 18.77 9.43
C ALA A 203 8.71 18.83 10.93
N GLY A 204 9.75 19.57 11.25
CA GLY A 204 10.26 19.72 12.63
C GLY A 204 11.08 18.54 13.16
N CYS A 205 11.27 17.46 12.40
CA CYS A 205 12.18 16.39 12.77
C CYS A 205 13.64 16.75 12.45
N LYS A 206 14.55 16.40 13.36
CA LYS A 206 15.99 16.69 13.21
C LYS A 206 16.66 15.83 12.14
N ARG A 207 16.18 14.62 11.94
CA ARG A 207 16.70 13.63 10.99
C ARG A 207 15.55 12.90 10.32
N ILE A 208 15.78 12.45 9.10
CA ILE A 208 14.82 11.64 8.32
C ILE A 208 15.56 10.40 7.85
N LEU A 209 14.96 9.25 8.06
CA LEU A 209 15.32 7.95 7.51
C LEU A 209 14.23 7.52 6.53
N ILE A 210 14.62 7.08 5.33
CA ILE A 210 13.71 6.57 4.29
C ILE A 210 14.12 5.15 3.95
#